data_ef9079b76d8f9f07258befcbc87c3204
#
_entry.id   ef9079b76d8f9f07258befcbc87c3204
#
_cell.length_a   1.000
_cell.length_b   1.000
_cell.length_c   1.000
_cell.angle_alpha   90.00
_cell.angle_beta   90.00
_cell.angle_gamma   90.00
#
_symmetry.space_group_name_H-M   'P 1'
#
loop_
_entity.id
_entity.type
_entity.pdbx_description
1 polymer ?
#
loop_
_entity_poly.entity_id
_entity_poly.type
_entity_poly.pdbx_seq_one_letter_code
_entity_poly.pdbx_strand_id
1 'polypeptide(L)'
;MTFTKLSKKQKTVFRWAYKPDAYALICDGSVRSGKTASMACAFILWAMATFDRARFGICGNTVQSAERNIIMELLQMADITHYFNVSYIGGSKHILTVKGNGKQNQFHVFGGKDEASYKLVQGITLSGVLFDEVALMPESFVNQAIARTLSVGDARLWFNCNPDNPQHWFYQQWILKADNGERNDVLHLHFTMQDNPIMTPQKIQRAASVYPAGAFYDRYVLGLWRVAEGLVYQDFDPAVSVIHDYKPSERAVFYLSIDYGTLNPTSIGLWAVEDDFAVRIKESYYDARKAGKQKDDEQHYQEIARLAEGYDIQRIVVDPSAASLIACIQHHAEYSVRKANNSVIDGIRYTMTLLKQKRILIADTCTDAIREFGLYRWDDKKQQDAVIKENDHAMDDIRYFCYTILRHLDWRTEDWG
;
A
#
# COMPACT_ATOMS: atom_id res chain seq x y z
N MET A 1 12.60 17.11 -11.78
CA MET A 1 11.79 16.52 -12.89
C MET A 1 11.31 17.65 -13.78
N THR A 2 11.21 17.47 -15.10
CA THR A 2 10.68 18.45 -16.06
C THR A 2 9.82 17.72 -17.08
N PHE A 3 8.67 18.30 -17.42
CA PHE A 3 7.81 17.75 -18.48
C PHE A 3 8.36 18.13 -19.86
N THR A 4 9.12 17.23 -20.49
CA THR A 4 9.62 17.44 -21.85
C THR A 4 8.56 17.19 -22.93
N LYS A 5 7.58 16.33 -22.63
CA LYS A 5 6.44 15.97 -23.49
C LYS A 5 5.24 15.62 -22.63
N LEU A 6 4.05 16.09 -23.01
CA LEU A 6 2.79 15.77 -22.35
C LEU A 6 1.89 14.96 -23.27
N SER A 7 1.25 13.92 -22.75
CA SER A 7 0.19 13.20 -23.45
C SER A 7 -1.07 14.05 -23.60
N LYS A 8 -2.03 13.58 -24.41
CA LYS A 8 -3.32 14.28 -24.56
C LYS A 8 -4.06 14.40 -23.23
N LYS A 9 -4.08 13.34 -22.41
CA LYS A 9 -4.74 13.34 -21.09
C LYS A 9 -4.03 14.28 -20.11
N GLN A 10 -2.71 14.27 -20.06
CA GLN A 10 -1.96 15.21 -19.22
C GLN A 10 -2.23 16.68 -19.62
N LYS A 11 -2.27 16.99 -20.92
CA LYS A 11 -2.66 18.33 -21.39
C LYS A 11 -4.08 18.71 -20.94
N THR A 12 -5.00 17.77 -20.90
CA THR A 12 -6.36 17.99 -20.38
C THR A 12 -6.32 18.33 -18.89
N VAL A 13 -5.51 17.62 -18.08
CA VAL A 13 -5.31 17.91 -16.64
C VAL A 13 -4.87 19.37 -16.43
N PHE A 14 -3.88 19.85 -17.19
CA PHE A 14 -3.40 21.23 -17.06
C PHE A 14 -4.42 22.31 -17.49
N ARG A 15 -5.36 21.97 -18.36
CA ARG A 15 -6.33 22.94 -18.91
C ARG A 15 -7.67 22.91 -18.18
N TRP A 16 -7.97 21.80 -17.52
CA TRP A 16 -9.30 21.56 -16.95
C TRP A 16 -9.71 22.62 -15.93
N ALA A 17 -8.86 23.00 -15.00
CA ALA A 17 -9.18 23.86 -13.88
C ALA A 17 -9.57 25.31 -14.29
N TYR A 18 -9.26 25.70 -15.53
CA TYR A 18 -9.59 27.01 -16.09
C TYR A 18 -10.93 27.04 -16.83
N LYS A 19 -11.66 25.92 -16.87
CA LYS A 19 -13.02 25.89 -17.41
C LYS A 19 -14.01 26.46 -16.39
N PRO A 20 -15.01 27.26 -16.83
CA PRO A 20 -15.96 27.91 -15.93
C PRO A 20 -16.72 26.92 -15.03
N ASP A 21 -17.22 25.81 -15.60
CA ASP A 21 -18.07 24.83 -14.91
C ASP A 21 -17.27 23.70 -14.27
N ALA A 22 -15.93 23.80 -14.19
CA ALA A 22 -15.11 22.77 -13.59
C ALA A 22 -15.28 22.77 -12.06
N TYR A 23 -15.64 21.64 -11.48
CA TYR A 23 -15.71 21.45 -10.04
C TYR A 23 -14.73 20.39 -9.54
N ALA A 24 -14.78 19.19 -10.12
CA ALA A 24 -13.88 18.10 -9.75
C ALA A 24 -13.22 17.43 -10.95
N LEU A 25 -11.94 17.06 -10.80
CA LEU A 25 -11.18 16.21 -11.72
C LEU A 25 -10.83 14.92 -11.04
N ILE A 26 -11.15 13.81 -11.67
CA ILE A 26 -10.75 12.47 -11.23
C ILE A 26 -9.75 11.93 -12.25
N CYS A 27 -8.57 11.53 -11.79
CA CYS A 27 -7.60 10.77 -12.56
C CYS A 27 -7.38 9.42 -11.88
N ASP A 28 -8.00 8.39 -12.39
CA ASP A 28 -7.79 7.01 -11.95
C ASP A 28 -6.93 6.21 -12.94
N GLY A 29 -6.60 4.99 -12.60
CA GLY A 29 -5.96 4.06 -13.53
C GLY A 29 -4.62 3.50 -13.06
N SER A 30 -3.84 2.95 -13.99
CA SER A 30 -2.64 2.17 -13.68
C SER A 30 -1.54 2.97 -12.98
N VAL A 31 -0.66 2.27 -12.26
CA VAL A 31 0.56 2.85 -11.70
C VAL A 31 1.49 3.35 -12.83
N ARG A 32 2.45 4.23 -12.50
CA ARG A 32 3.43 4.76 -13.46
C ARG A 32 2.83 5.49 -14.67
N SER A 33 1.54 5.81 -14.67
CA SER A 33 0.85 6.51 -15.77
C SER A 33 1.07 8.03 -15.77
N GLY A 34 1.75 8.59 -14.76
CA GLY A 34 2.06 10.01 -14.67
C GLY A 34 0.93 10.89 -14.12
N LYS A 35 -0.12 10.30 -13.53
CA LYS A 35 -1.25 11.01 -12.90
C LYS A 35 -0.77 11.98 -11.81
N THR A 36 -0.15 11.47 -10.76
CA THR A 36 0.24 12.23 -9.56
C THR A 36 1.09 13.46 -9.91
N ALA A 37 2.15 13.27 -10.70
CA ALA A 37 3.05 14.37 -11.07
C ALA A 37 2.34 15.45 -11.88
N SER A 38 1.52 15.08 -12.88
CA SER A 38 0.79 16.06 -13.71
C SER A 38 -0.29 16.78 -12.91
N MET A 39 -1.02 16.06 -12.02
CA MET A 39 -2.03 16.70 -11.17
C MET A 39 -1.42 17.63 -10.14
N ALA A 40 -0.35 17.22 -9.46
CA ALA A 40 0.34 18.07 -8.48
C ALA A 40 0.87 19.36 -9.12
N CYS A 41 1.54 19.26 -10.29
CA CYS A 41 2.01 20.41 -11.01
C CYS A 41 0.86 21.34 -11.45
N ALA A 42 -0.17 20.78 -12.07
CA ALA A 42 -1.33 21.55 -12.55
C ALA A 42 -2.10 22.22 -11.39
N PHE A 43 -2.21 21.57 -10.24
CA PHE A 43 -2.82 22.11 -9.02
C PHE A 43 -2.08 23.37 -8.52
N ILE A 44 -0.75 23.30 -8.41
CA ILE A 44 0.06 24.45 -8.00
C ILE A 44 -0.06 25.59 -9.00
N LEU A 45 0.08 25.31 -10.32
CA LEU A 45 -0.02 26.33 -11.36
C LEU A 45 -1.39 27.02 -11.36
N TRP A 46 -2.48 26.26 -11.26
CA TRP A 46 -3.84 26.80 -11.15
C TRP A 46 -4.01 27.66 -9.90
N ALA A 47 -3.58 27.17 -8.74
CA ALA A 47 -3.69 27.90 -7.49
C ALA A 47 -2.95 29.24 -7.52
N MET A 48 -1.74 29.25 -8.10
CA MET A 48 -0.92 30.49 -8.23
C MET A 48 -1.46 31.43 -9.29
N ALA A 49 -2.11 30.93 -10.34
CA ALA A 49 -2.76 31.78 -11.33
C ALA A 49 -4.02 32.46 -10.77
N THR A 50 -4.83 31.73 -10.00
CA THR A 50 -6.18 32.14 -9.60
C THR A 50 -6.20 32.90 -8.27
N PHE A 51 -5.43 32.50 -7.26
CA PHE A 51 -5.57 32.97 -5.88
C PHE A 51 -4.32 33.72 -5.37
N ASP A 52 -4.53 34.56 -4.36
CA ASP A 52 -3.48 35.17 -3.52
C ASP A 52 -3.86 35.02 -2.03
N ARG A 53 -2.89 34.71 -1.18
CA ARG A 53 -3.02 34.52 0.26
C ARG A 53 -4.08 33.46 0.65
N ALA A 54 -4.30 32.50 -0.24
CA ALA A 54 -5.26 31.42 -0.05
C ALA A 54 -4.62 30.17 0.57
N ARG A 55 -5.48 29.29 1.11
CA ARG A 55 -5.10 28.01 1.69
C ARG A 55 -5.67 26.89 0.86
N PHE A 56 -4.86 25.85 0.67
CA PHE A 56 -5.21 24.64 -0.08
C PHE A 56 -4.93 23.40 0.77
N GLY A 57 -5.60 22.29 0.45
CA GLY A 57 -5.33 20.97 1.02
C GLY A 57 -4.55 20.09 0.06
N ILE A 58 -3.54 19.38 0.57
CA ILE A 58 -2.91 18.22 -0.07
C ILE A 58 -3.12 17.05 0.87
N CYS A 59 -3.97 16.10 0.49
CA CYS A 59 -4.37 14.97 1.31
C CYS A 59 -3.75 13.69 0.77
N GLY A 60 -3.11 12.91 1.62
CA GLY A 60 -2.66 11.54 1.36
C GLY A 60 -3.23 10.56 2.37
N ASN A 61 -3.06 9.27 2.17
CA ASN A 61 -3.41 8.27 3.17
C ASN A 61 -2.71 8.56 4.52
N THR A 62 -1.44 8.96 4.48
CA THR A 62 -0.70 9.51 5.62
C THR A 62 -0.02 10.81 5.22
N VAL A 63 0.36 11.64 6.21
CA VAL A 63 1.17 12.84 5.95
C VAL A 63 2.48 12.45 5.24
N GLN A 64 3.15 11.38 5.70
CA GLN A 64 4.40 10.91 5.11
C GLN A 64 4.24 10.44 3.65
N SER A 65 3.12 9.80 3.30
CA SER A 65 2.85 9.42 1.91
C SER A 65 2.65 10.64 1.02
N ALA A 66 1.88 11.64 1.46
CA ALA A 66 1.70 12.90 0.73
C ALA A 66 3.01 13.69 0.59
N GLU A 67 3.82 13.74 1.65
CA GLU A 67 5.15 14.36 1.59
C GLU A 67 6.03 13.69 0.54
N ARG A 68 6.16 12.37 0.58
CA ARG A 68 6.98 11.61 -0.35
C ARG A 68 6.48 11.70 -1.79
N ASN A 69 5.18 11.53 -2.01
CA ASN A 69 4.60 11.40 -3.35
C ASN A 69 4.39 12.75 -4.04
N ILE A 70 4.15 13.83 -3.28
CA ILE A 70 3.78 15.13 -3.83
C ILE A 70 4.80 16.20 -3.45
N ILE A 71 5.06 16.41 -2.16
CA ILE A 71 5.86 17.57 -1.71
C ILE A 71 7.29 17.45 -2.19
N MET A 72 7.94 16.30 -2.00
CA MET A 72 9.33 16.09 -2.41
C MET A 72 9.49 16.20 -3.94
N GLU A 73 8.51 15.73 -4.70
CA GLU A 73 8.49 15.87 -6.15
C GLU A 73 8.34 17.34 -6.58
N LEU A 74 7.42 18.09 -5.97
CA LEU A 74 7.21 19.52 -6.26
C LEU A 74 8.45 20.37 -5.98
N LEU A 75 9.17 20.11 -4.87
CA LEU A 75 10.41 20.79 -4.51
C LEU A 75 11.54 20.57 -5.52
N GLN A 76 11.50 19.48 -6.28
CA GLN A 76 12.50 19.14 -7.31
C GLN A 76 12.00 19.38 -8.74
N MET A 77 10.74 19.80 -8.92
CA MET A 77 10.12 19.97 -10.23
C MET A 77 10.51 21.32 -10.84
N ALA A 78 11.38 21.32 -11.87
CA ALA A 78 11.85 22.54 -12.51
C ALA A 78 10.71 23.39 -13.10
N ASP A 79 9.64 22.74 -13.58
CA ASP A 79 8.41 23.42 -14.06
C ASP A 79 7.69 24.24 -12.97
N ILE A 80 8.02 24.04 -11.70
CA ILE A 80 7.52 24.83 -10.57
C ILE A 80 8.62 25.73 -10.00
N THR A 81 9.79 25.17 -9.66
CA THR A 81 10.85 25.89 -8.94
C THR A 81 11.55 26.98 -9.78
N HIS A 82 11.42 26.89 -11.11
CA HIS A 82 11.91 27.94 -12.00
C HIS A 82 11.05 29.24 -11.97
N TYR A 83 9.75 29.09 -11.74
CA TYR A 83 8.78 30.19 -11.73
C TYR A 83 8.39 30.66 -10.33
N PHE A 84 8.53 29.82 -9.34
CA PHE A 84 8.07 30.08 -7.98
C PHE A 84 9.15 29.76 -6.94
N ASN A 85 9.20 30.59 -5.89
CA ASN A 85 9.94 30.24 -4.67
C ASN A 85 9.06 29.29 -3.84
N VAL A 86 9.53 28.07 -3.63
CA VAL A 86 8.80 26.99 -2.95
C VAL A 86 9.55 26.62 -1.69
N SER A 87 8.86 26.61 -0.55
CA SER A 87 9.43 26.21 0.74
C SER A 87 8.48 25.32 1.50
N TYR A 88 8.98 24.28 2.15
CA TYR A 88 8.21 23.37 2.94
C TYR A 88 8.67 23.33 4.39
N ILE A 89 7.72 23.42 5.32
CA ILE A 89 7.93 23.28 6.77
C ILE A 89 7.21 22.00 7.21
N GLY A 90 7.96 20.95 7.51
CA GLY A 90 7.47 19.68 8.07
C GLY A 90 7.24 19.73 9.57
N GLY A 91 7.33 18.57 10.22
CA GLY A 91 7.15 18.41 11.68
C GLY A 91 5.71 18.65 12.12
N SER A 92 5.46 19.64 12.96
CA SER A 92 4.10 19.94 13.45
C SER A 92 3.24 20.80 12.52
N LYS A 93 3.83 21.41 11.49
CA LYS A 93 3.11 22.38 10.62
C LYS A 93 2.63 21.78 9.31
N HIS A 94 3.47 20.99 8.64
CA HIS A 94 3.18 20.36 7.34
C HIS A 94 2.60 21.34 6.30
N ILE A 95 3.30 22.46 6.05
CA ILE A 95 2.85 23.52 5.14
C ILE A 95 3.87 23.75 4.03
N LEU A 96 3.43 23.59 2.79
CA LEU A 96 4.14 24.04 1.60
C LEU A 96 3.71 25.49 1.29
N THR A 97 4.67 26.41 1.20
CA THR A 97 4.42 27.79 0.80
C THR A 97 5.00 28.02 -0.61
N VAL A 98 4.17 28.55 -1.49
CA VAL A 98 4.55 28.88 -2.87
C VAL A 98 4.39 30.38 -3.07
N LYS A 99 5.46 31.05 -3.56
CA LYS A 99 5.51 32.50 -3.79
C LYS A 99 5.98 32.79 -5.22
N GLY A 100 5.34 33.74 -5.87
CA GLY A 100 5.74 34.20 -7.19
C GLY A 100 4.71 35.11 -7.82
N ASN A 101 5.11 35.95 -8.78
CA ASN A 101 4.24 36.88 -9.49
C ASN A 101 3.42 37.80 -8.56
N GLY A 102 4.00 38.22 -7.43
CA GLY A 102 3.34 39.05 -6.42
C GLY A 102 2.35 38.35 -5.54
N LYS A 103 2.17 37.04 -5.65
CA LYS A 103 1.23 36.22 -4.89
C LYS A 103 1.95 35.25 -3.95
N GLN A 104 1.23 34.82 -2.89
CA GLN A 104 1.69 33.79 -1.95
C GLN A 104 0.51 32.93 -1.51
N ASN A 105 0.62 31.62 -1.72
CA ASN A 105 -0.37 30.64 -1.26
C ASN A 105 0.24 29.59 -0.34
N GLN A 106 -0.58 28.97 0.51
CA GLN A 106 -0.20 27.93 1.46
C GLN A 106 -0.94 26.63 1.16
N PHE A 107 -0.22 25.52 1.15
CA PHE A 107 -0.75 24.18 0.93
C PHE A 107 -0.51 23.36 2.18
N HIS A 108 -1.59 23.05 2.92
CA HIS A 108 -1.57 22.28 4.15
C HIS A 108 -1.62 20.80 3.80
N VAL A 109 -0.72 20.01 4.37
CA VAL A 109 -0.65 18.56 4.13
C VAL A 109 -1.38 17.82 5.23
N PHE A 110 -2.31 16.93 4.85
CA PHE A 110 -3.13 16.15 5.77
C PHE A 110 -3.01 14.66 5.48
N GLY A 111 -3.12 13.84 6.53
CA GLY A 111 -3.20 12.38 6.43
C GLY A 111 -4.61 11.90 6.73
N GLY A 112 -5.24 11.17 5.82
CA GLY A 112 -6.57 10.57 5.97
C GLY A 112 -6.50 9.06 6.22
N LYS A 113 -5.87 8.63 7.32
CA LYS A 113 -5.61 7.20 7.58
C LYS A 113 -6.83 6.45 8.11
N ASP A 114 -7.65 7.10 8.90
CA ASP A 114 -8.76 6.49 9.65
C ASP A 114 -9.94 7.46 9.79
N GLU A 115 -11.06 6.94 10.30
CA GLU A 115 -12.28 7.71 10.48
C GLU A 115 -12.10 8.94 11.39
N ALA A 116 -11.16 8.91 12.34
CA ALA A 116 -10.92 10.05 13.23
C ALA A 116 -10.15 11.21 12.56
N SER A 117 -9.52 10.92 11.41
CA SER A 117 -8.70 11.89 10.65
C SER A 117 -9.51 13.08 10.12
N TYR A 118 -10.86 13.00 10.02
CA TYR A 118 -11.70 14.12 9.60
C TYR A 118 -11.51 15.36 10.51
N LYS A 119 -11.09 15.19 11.76
CA LYS A 119 -10.83 16.27 12.70
C LYS A 119 -9.65 17.16 12.28
N LEU A 120 -8.69 16.62 11.52
CA LEU A 120 -7.50 17.34 11.10
C LEU A 120 -7.80 18.51 10.16
N VAL A 121 -8.88 18.41 9.40
CA VAL A 121 -9.31 19.44 8.44
C VAL A 121 -10.41 20.36 8.98
N GLN A 122 -10.78 20.25 10.26
CA GLN A 122 -11.77 21.14 10.86
C GLN A 122 -11.21 22.55 11.08
N GLY A 123 -12.09 23.56 10.95
CA GLY A 123 -11.76 24.96 11.27
C GLY A 123 -10.90 25.68 10.23
N ILE A 124 -10.56 25.05 9.10
CA ILE A 124 -9.83 25.70 8.00
C ILE A 124 -10.74 25.90 6.78
N THR A 125 -10.63 27.03 6.08
CA THR A 125 -11.23 27.23 4.76
C THR A 125 -10.19 26.95 3.69
N LEU A 126 -10.55 26.13 2.68
CA LEU A 126 -9.67 25.70 1.60
C LEU A 126 -10.19 26.19 0.25
N SER A 127 -9.31 26.74 -0.57
CA SER A 127 -9.64 27.18 -1.93
C SER A 127 -9.52 26.06 -2.97
N GLY A 128 -9.12 24.89 -2.57
CA GLY A 128 -9.06 23.67 -3.37
C GLY A 128 -8.35 22.57 -2.61
N VAL A 129 -8.59 21.33 -3.03
CA VAL A 129 -7.99 20.14 -2.39
C VAL A 129 -7.50 19.15 -3.45
N LEU A 130 -6.28 18.69 -3.29
CA LEU A 130 -5.70 17.55 -4.02
C LEU A 130 -5.66 16.33 -3.11
N PHE A 131 -6.36 15.28 -3.49
CA PHE A 131 -6.36 13.98 -2.82
C PHE A 131 -5.48 13.01 -3.61
N ASP A 132 -4.39 12.53 -3.01
CA ASP A 132 -3.53 11.49 -3.57
C ASP A 132 -3.88 10.15 -2.94
N GLU A 133 -4.12 9.15 -3.78
CA GLU A 133 -4.58 7.82 -3.37
C GLU A 133 -5.94 7.86 -2.62
N VAL A 134 -6.91 8.63 -3.15
CA VAL A 134 -8.22 8.84 -2.49
C VAL A 134 -8.96 7.53 -2.17
N ALA A 135 -8.76 6.47 -2.94
CA ALA A 135 -9.32 5.15 -2.66
C ALA A 135 -8.79 4.49 -1.37
N LEU A 136 -7.75 5.04 -0.75
CA LEU A 136 -7.22 4.57 0.54
C LEU A 136 -7.71 5.42 1.72
N MET A 137 -8.55 6.43 1.47
CA MET A 137 -9.02 7.35 2.50
C MET A 137 -10.45 7.03 2.92
N PRO A 138 -10.81 7.19 4.21
CA PRO A 138 -12.19 7.10 4.66
C PRO A 138 -13.07 8.18 3.99
N GLU A 139 -14.29 7.81 3.65
CA GLU A 139 -15.28 8.73 3.07
C GLU A 139 -15.53 9.95 3.95
N SER A 140 -15.61 9.76 5.27
CA SER A 140 -15.80 10.83 6.27
C SER A 140 -14.73 11.91 6.18
N PHE A 141 -13.46 11.52 6.03
CA PHE A 141 -12.34 12.45 5.88
C PHE A 141 -12.43 13.25 4.57
N VAL A 142 -12.70 12.57 3.46
CA VAL A 142 -12.80 13.21 2.14
C VAL A 142 -13.97 14.19 2.10
N ASN A 143 -15.15 13.78 2.59
CA ASN A 143 -16.34 14.63 2.68
C ASN A 143 -16.11 15.85 3.57
N GLN A 144 -15.40 15.69 4.69
CA GLN A 144 -15.04 16.82 5.56
C GLN A 144 -14.10 17.80 4.86
N ALA A 145 -13.10 17.34 4.12
CA ALA A 145 -12.19 18.21 3.37
C ALA A 145 -12.93 18.95 2.23
N ILE A 146 -13.84 18.30 1.54
CA ILE A 146 -14.72 18.91 0.53
C ILE A 146 -15.57 20.02 1.17
N ALA A 147 -16.18 19.75 2.33
CA ALA A 147 -17.00 20.74 3.04
C ALA A 147 -16.20 22.03 3.39
N ARG A 148 -14.87 21.96 3.52
CA ARG A 148 -14.01 23.14 3.75
C ARG A 148 -13.86 24.04 2.53
N THR A 149 -14.29 23.60 1.35
CA THR A 149 -14.19 24.36 0.09
C THR A 149 -15.48 25.09 -0.28
N LEU A 150 -16.62 24.74 0.31
CA LEU A 150 -17.96 25.18 -0.12
C LEU A 150 -18.19 26.70 -0.05
N SER A 151 -17.44 27.43 0.75
CA SER A 151 -17.53 28.90 0.87
C SER A 151 -16.70 29.65 -0.18
N VAL A 152 -15.95 28.94 -1.04
CA VAL A 152 -15.05 29.54 -2.05
C VAL A 152 -15.60 29.22 -3.44
N GLY A 153 -16.01 30.25 -4.20
CA GLY A 153 -16.68 30.09 -5.50
C GLY A 153 -15.84 29.41 -6.59
N ASP A 154 -14.53 29.65 -6.62
CA ASP A 154 -13.61 29.08 -7.61
C ASP A 154 -12.85 27.85 -7.08
N ALA A 155 -13.31 27.26 -5.99
CA ALA A 155 -12.69 26.08 -5.45
C ALA A 155 -12.76 24.87 -6.40
N ARG A 156 -11.67 24.08 -6.46
CA ARG A 156 -11.59 22.88 -7.31
C ARG A 156 -11.14 21.69 -6.47
N LEU A 157 -11.67 20.51 -6.82
CA LEU A 157 -11.31 19.23 -6.22
C LEU A 157 -10.52 18.39 -7.23
N TRP A 158 -9.44 17.80 -6.76
CA TRP A 158 -8.52 17.01 -7.57
C TRP A 158 -8.37 15.64 -6.91
N PHE A 159 -8.82 14.58 -7.58
CA PHE A 159 -8.79 13.21 -7.06
C PHE A 159 -7.87 12.34 -7.91
N ASN A 160 -6.85 11.78 -7.26
CA ASN A 160 -5.94 10.81 -7.86
C ASN A 160 -6.06 9.48 -7.12
N CYS A 161 -6.19 8.36 -7.86
CA CYS A 161 -6.15 7.03 -7.27
C CYS A 161 -5.70 5.95 -8.28
N ASN A 162 -5.30 4.82 -7.73
CA ASN A 162 -5.32 3.56 -8.45
C ASN A 162 -6.66 2.87 -8.17
N PRO A 163 -7.17 2.04 -9.10
CA PRO A 163 -8.40 1.30 -8.89
C PRO A 163 -8.35 0.34 -7.71
N ASP A 164 -9.51 0.07 -7.15
CA ASP A 164 -9.75 -0.90 -6.09
C ASP A 164 -10.98 -1.76 -6.44
N ASN A 165 -11.73 -2.22 -5.44
CA ASN A 165 -13.00 -2.94 -5.62
C ASN A 165 -14.06 -2.02 -6.24
N PRO A 166 -14.84 -2.48 -7.25
CA PRO A 166 -15.93 -1.69 -7.84
C PRO A 166 -17.04 -1.30 -6.87
N GLN A 167 -17.18 -1.98 -5.72
CA GLN A 167 -18.14 -1.59 -4.67
C GLN A 167 -17.62 -0.48 -3.76
N HIS A 168 -16.39 -0.02 -3.98
CA HIS A 168 -15.78 1.03 -3.18
C HIS A 168 -16.60 2.34 -3.30
N TRP A 169 -16.80 3.04 -2.17
CA TRP A 169 -17.60 4.25 -2.10
C TRP A 169 -17.21 5.31 -3.13
N PHE A 170 -15.90 5.50 -3.36
CA PHE A 170 -15.40 6.51 -4.32
C PHE A 170 -15.78 6.16 -5.76
N TYR A 171 -15.67 4.88 -6.14
CA TYR A 171 -16.10 4.42 -7.47
C TYR A 171 -17.58 4.63 -7.67
N GLN A 172 -18.42 4.20 -6.72
CA GLN A 172 -19.87 4.25 -6.80
C GLN A 172 -20.42 5.68 -6.81
N GLN A 173 -19.88 6.54 -5.94
CA GLN A 173 -20.44 7.89 -5.74
C GLN A 173 -19.82 8.95 -6.64
N TRP A 174 -18.61 8.74 -7.15
CA TRP A 174 -17.89 9.72 -7.92
C TRP A 174 -17.63 9.29 -9.37
N ILE A 175 -16.89 8.19 -9.58
CA ILE A 175 -16.48 7.76 -10.92
C ILE A 175 -17.70 7.33 -11.74
N LEU A 176 -18.50 6.39 -11.22
CA LEU A 176 -19.65 5.86 -11.92
C LEU A 176 -20.69 6.94 -12.26
N LYS A 177 -20.93 7.87 -11.33
CA LYS A 177 -21.85 9.00 -11.55
C LYS A 177 -21.34 10.00 -12.60
N ALA A 178 -20.02 10.23 -12.65
CA ALA A 178 -19.42 11.06 -13.69
C ALA A 178 -19.52 10.39 -15.07
N ASP A 179 -19.23 9.09 -15.15
CA ASP A 179 -19.28 8.33 -16.40
C ASP A 179 -20.72 8.16 -16.93
N ASN A 180 -21.70 8.06 -16.05
CA ASN A 180 -23.14 7.99 -16.41
C ASN A 180 -23.76 9.36 -16.75
N GLY A 181 -23.00 10.46 -16.63
CA GLY A 181 -23.50 11.80 -16.90
C GLY A 181 -24.43 12.37 -15.81
N GLU A 182 -24.44 11.76 -14.62
CA GLU A 182 -25.18 12.27 -13.46
C GLU A 182 -24.47 13.49 -12.82
N ARG A 183 -23.17 13.64 -13.10
CA ARG A 183 -22.31 14.72 -12.60
C ARG A 183 -21.53 15.38 -13.73
N ASN A 184 -22.15 16.35 -14.39
CA ASN A 184 -21.53 17.10 -15.50
C ASN A 184 -20.44 18.09 -15.04
N ASP A 185 -20.37 18.40 -13.75
CA ASP A 185 -19.39 19.23 -13.09
C ASP A 185 -18.07 18.47 -12.78
N VAL A 186 -18.04 17.15 -12.99
CA VAL A 186 -16.92 16.25 -12.74
C VAL A 186 -16.35 15.74 -14.05
N LEU A 187 -15.05 15.90 -14.25
CA LEU A 187 -14.32 15.27 -15.35
C LEU A 187 -13.60 14.03 -14.85
N HIS A 188 -13.91 12.87 -15.39
CA HIS A 188 -13.17 11.64 -15.17
C HIS A 188 -12.19 11.36 -16.31
N LEU A 189 -10.95 11.04 -15.99
CA LEU A 189 -9.88 10.67 -16.91
C LEU A 189 -9.22 9.37 -16.43
N HIS A 190 -9.47 8.31 -17.15
CA HIS A 190 -8.80 7.03 -16.90
C HIS A 190 -7.42 6.99 -17.55
N PHE A 191 -6.37 6.70 -16.77
CA PHE A 191 -4.97 6.67 -17.21
C PHE A 191 -4.41 5.24 -17.25
N THR A 192 -3.64 4.96 -18.30
CA THR A 192 -2.83 3.74 -18.41
C THR A 192 -1.33 4.08 -18.44
N MET A 193 -0.45 3.11 -18.28
CA MET A 193 0.99 3.34 -18.40
C MET A 193 1.40 3.94 -19.75
N GLN A 194 0.64 3.66 -20.80
CA GLN A 194 0.87 4.19 -22.15
C GLN A 194 0.60 5.70 -22.26
N ASP A 195 -0.21 6.26 -21.35
CA ASP A 195 -0.47 7.70 -21.29
C ASP A 195 0.72 8.50 -20.73
N ASN A 196 1.75 7.84 -20.22
CA ASN A 196 2.96 8.48 -19.73
C ASN A 196 4.06 8.43 -20.81
N PRO A 197 4.43 9.59 -21.41
CA PRO A 197 5.37 9.63 -22.53
C PRO A 197 6.79 9.10 -22.23
N ILE A 198 7.16 8.95 -20.95
CA ILE A 198 8.47 8.41 -20.53
C ILE A 198 8.47 6.88 -20.44
N MET A 199 7.30 6.25 -20.54
CA MET A 199 7.15 4.79 -20.45
C MET A 199 7.29 4.17 -21.86
N THR A 200 8.42 3.51 -22.09
CA THR A 200 8.63 2.70 -23.30
C THR A 200 7.93 1.34 -23.14
N PRO A 201 7.66 0.59 -24.24
CA PRO A 201 7.11 -0.76 -24.17
C PRO A 201 7.91 -1.68 -23.22
N GLN A 202 9.23 -1.61 -23.24
CA GLN A 202 10.12 -2.41 -22.38
C GLN A 202 9.92 -2.02 -20.89
N LYS A 203 9.81 -0.71 -20.58
CA LYS A 203 9.55 -0.25 -19.22
C LYS A 203 8.17 -0.68 -18.72
N ILE A 204 7.15 -0.68 -19.60
CA ILE A 204 5.79 -1.15 -19.28
C ILE A 204 5.83 -2.65 -18.98
N GLN A 205 6.49 -3.46 -19.81
CA GLN A 205 6.64 -4.88 -19.60
C GLN A 205 7.36 -5.19 -18.28
N ARG A 206 8.47 -4.49 -18.00
CA ARG A 206 9.20 -4.63 -16.73
C ARG A 206 8.36 -4.22 -15.52
N ALA A 207 7.59 -3.13 -15.61
CA ALA A 207 6.67 -2.72 -14.55
C ALA A 207 5.55 -3.75 -14.34
N ALA A 208 4.99 -4.30 -15.41
CA ALA A 208 3.95 -5.32 -15.35
C ALA A 208 4.44 -6.64 -14.74
N SER A 209 5.69 -7.04 -15.00
CA SER A 209 6.25 -8.30 -14.48
C SER A 209 6.38 -8.34 -12.94
N VAL A 210 6.37 -7.18 -12.28
CA VAL A 210 6.47 -7.08 -10.81
C VAL A 210 5.15 -7.43 -10.12
N TYR A 211 4.00 -7.25 -10.82
CA TYR A 211 2.68 -7.47 -10.21
C TYR A 211 2.21 -8.92 -10.38
N PRO A 212 1.69 -9.53 -9.29
CA PRO A 212 1.10 -10.86 -9.34
C PRO A 212 -0.13 -10.89 -10.24
N ALA A 213 -0.49 -12.07 -10.74
CA ALA A 213 -1.71 -12.27 -11.53
C ALA A 213 -2.99 -11.97 -10.72
N GLY A 214 -4.12 -11.82 -11.41
CA GLY A 214 -5.43 -11.56 -10.79
C GLY A 214 -5.72 -10.08 -10.53
N ALA A 215 -6.51 -9.78 -9.50
CA ALA A 215 -7.05 -8.44 -9.25
C ALA A 215 -5.97 -7.35 -9.12
N PHE A 216 -4.80 -7.64 -8.57
CA PHE A 216 -3.72 -6.65 -8.44
C PHE A 216 -3.09 -6.31 -9.79
N TYR A 217 -2.94 -7.28 -10.68
CA TYR A 217 -2.50 -7.01 -12.06
C TYR A 217 -3.53 -6.13 -12.78
N ASP A 218 -4.81 -6.51 -12.68
CA ASP A 218 -5.89 -5.76 -13.30
C ASP A 218 -5.94 -4.32 -12.79
N ARG A 219 -5.81 -4.10 -11.49
CA ARG A 219 -5.87 -2.76 -10.88
C ARG A 219 -4.64 -1.91 -11.16
N TYR A 220 -3.44 -2.45 -10.94
CA TYR A 220 -2.22 -1.65 -10.97
C TYR A 220 -1.56 -1.59 -12.35
N VAL A 221 -1.72 -2.63 -13.18
CA VAL A 221 -1.15 -2.68 -14.53
C VAL A 221 -2.18 -2.24 -15.59
N LEU A 222 -3.37 -2.85 -15.57
CA LEU A 222 -4.42 -2.51 -16.54
C LEU A 222 -5.25 -1.30 -16.12
N GLY A 223 -5.21 -0.92 -14.86
CA GLY A 223 -5.96 0.23 -14.33
C GLY A 223 -7.45 -0.03 -14.12
N LEU A 224 -7.87 -1.28 -13.99
CA LEU A 224 -9.28 -1.67 -13.94
C LEU A 224 -9.79 -1.80 -12.50
N TRP A 225 -11.00 -1.31 -12.24
CA TRP A 225 -11.70 -1.62 -10.99
C TRP A 225 -12.16 -3.07 -11.02
N ARG A 226 -11.61 -3.90 -10.13
CA ARG A 226 -11.85 -5.35 -10.08
C ARG A 226 -12.04 -5.85 -8.67
N VAL A 227 -12.97 -6.80 -8.49
CA VAL A 227 -13.13 -7.54 -7.24
C VAL A 227 -11.96 -8.52 -7.08
N ALA A 228 -11.42 -8.62 -5.87
CA ALA A 228 -10.47 -9.69 -5.54
C ALA A 228 -11.28 -10.95 -5.20
N GLU A 229 -11.14 -12.00 -5.98
CA GLU A 229 -11.92 -13.24 -5.91
C GLU A 229 -11.02 -14.47 -5.87
N GLY A 230 -11.54 -15.57 -5.33
CA GLY A 230 -10.86 -16.85 -5.31
C GLY A 230 -9.73 -16.95 -4.29
N LEU A 231 -8.70 -17.73 -4.61
CA LEU A 231 -7.52 -17.89 -3.76
C LEU A 231 -6.73 -16.59 -3.67
N VAL A 232 -6.24 -16.29 -2.46
CA VAL A 232 -5.38 -15.12 -2.23
C VAL A 232 -4.05 -15.29 -2.95
N TYR A 233 -3.39 -16.43 -2.78
CA TYR A 233 -2.07 -16.70 -3.35
C TYR A 233 -2.16 -17.58 -4.59
N GLN A 234 -2.70 -17.04 -5.69
CA GLN A 234 -2.90 -17.77 -6.95
C GLN A 234 -1.58 -18.17 -7.62
N ASP A 235 -0.49 -17.47 -7.35
CA ASP A 235 0.85 -17.78 -7.88
C ASP A 235 1.58 -18.90 -7.09
N PHE A 236 0.97 -19.42 -6.01
CA PHE A 236 1.54 -20.56 -5.28
C PHE A 236 1.26 -21.87 -6.06
N ASP A 237 2.28 -22.34 -6.77
CA ASP A 237 2.28 -23.63 -7.42
C ASP A 237 3.16 -24.59 -6.60
N PRO A 238 2.60 -25.67 -6.01
CA PRO A 238 3.39 -26.64 -5.22
C PRO A 238 4.57 -27.23 -6.00
N ALA A 239 4.44 -27.42 -7.33
CA ALA A 239 5.52 -27.94 -8.16
C ALA A 239 6.74 -26.99 -8.26
N VAL A 240 6.56 -25.71 -7.96
CA VAL A 240 7.60 -24.67 -8.08
C VAL A 240 7.96 -24.10 -6.73
N SER A 241 6.98 -23.93 -5.83
CA SER A 241 7.10 -23.22 -4.56
C SER A 241 7.42 -24.15 -3.38
N VAL A 242 7.25 -25.47 -3.54
CA VAL A 242 7.63 -26.46 -2.53
C VAL A 242 8.99 -27.04 -2.85
N ILE A 243 9.85 -27.07 -1.84
CA ILE A 243 11.22 -27.60 -1.96
C ILE A 243 11.39 -28.87 -1.11
N HIS A 244 12.08 -29.85 -1.68
CA HIS A 244 12.38 -31.12 -1.03
C HIS A 244 13.85 -31.18 -0.62
N ASP A 245 14.15 -31.87 0.49
CA ASP A 245 15.51 -32.14 0.96
C ASP A 245 16.40 -30.90 1.09
N TYR A 246 15.81 -29.73 1.34
CA TYR A 246 16.55 -28.46 1.46
C TYR A 246 17.45 -28.46 2.69
N LYS A 247 18.70 -28.04 2.51
CA LYS A 247 19.67 -27.78 3.58
C LYS A 247 20.12 -26.33 3.50
N PRO A 248 19.98 -25.55 4.58
CA PRO A 248 20.48 -24.18 4.62
C PRO A 248 22.01 -24.12 4.37
N SER A 249 22.46 -23.08 3.69
CA SER A 249 23.87 -22.79 3.53
C SER A 249 24.50 -22.34 4.85
N GLU A 250 25.83 -22.33 4.91
CA GLU A 250 26.57 -21.79 6.08
C GLU A 250 26.36 -20.28 6.29
N ARG A 251 25.83 -19.58 5.26
CA ARG A 251 25.55 -18.15 5.30
C ARG A 251 24.09 -17.84 5.61
N ALA A 252 23.24 -18.85 5.67
CA ALA A 252 21.81 -18.67 5.92
C ALA A 252 21.58 -17.97 7.25
N VAL A 253 20.68 -17.01 7.26
CA VAL A 253 20.26 -16.29 8.46
C VAL A 253 18.88 -16.76 8.88
N PHE A 254 18.71 -17.08 10.17
CA PHE A 254 17.50 -17.72 10.65
C PHE A 254 16.55 -16.77 11.39
N TYR A 255 15.27 -16.95 11.14
CA TYR A 255 14.17 -16.18 11.75
C TYR A 255 13.03 -17.09 12.14
N LEU A 256 12.21 -16.64 13.09
CA LEU A 256 10.92 -17.24 13.39
C LEU A 256 9.81 -16.22 13.12
N SER A 257 8.68 -16.69 12.61
CA SER A 257 7.44 -15.92 12.47
C SER A 257 6.32 -16.60 13.24
N ILE A 258 5.46 -15.82 13.89
CA ILE A 258 4.41 -16.36 14.78
C ILE A 258 3.10 -15.59 14.55
N ASP A 259 2.05 -16.32 14.19
CA ASP A 259 0.65 -15.92 14.38
C ASP A 259 0.10 -16.64 15.61
N TYR A 260 -0.25 -15.88 16.65
CA TYR A 260 -0.61 -16.41 17.96
C TYR A 260 -2.11 -16.40 18.19
N GLY A 261 -2.68 -17.58 18.41
CA GLY A 261 -4.07 -17.78 18.78
C GLY A 261 -4.22 -18.52 20.10
N THR A 262 -5.08 -18.03 20.99
CA THR A 262 -5.40 -18.74 22.26
C THR A 262 -6.41 -19.86 22.05
N LEU A 263 -7.46 -19.61 21.29
CA LEU A 263 -8.49 -20.58 20.89
C LEU A 263 -8.36 -20.97 19.42
N ASN A 264 -7.97 -20.02 18.59
CA ASN A 264 -7.64 -20.25 17.19
C ASN A 264 -6.25 -20.91 17.10
N PRO A 265 -5.90 -21.51 15.97
CA PRO A 265 -4.57 -22.08 15.78
C PRO A 265 -3.46 -21.07 16.03
N THR A 266 -2.35 -21.56 16.59
CA THR A 266 -1.08 -20.86 16.61
C THR A 266 -0.20 -21.45 15.53
N SER A 267 0.31 -20.61 14.62
CA SER A 267 1.27 -20.99 13.60
C SER A 267 2.64 -20.39 13.89
N ILE A 268 3.68 -21.22 13.84
CA ILE A 268 5.08 -20.82 14.03
C ILE A 268 5.87 -21.35 12.85
N GLY A 269 6.58 -20.47 12.12
CA GLY A 269 7.44 -20.84 11.02
C GLY A 269 8.90 -20.53 11.28
N LEU A 270 9.79 -21.51 11.05
CA LEU A 270 11.24 -21.30 11.02
C LEU A 270 11.70 -21.05 9.58
N TRP A 271 12.41 -19.98 9.37
CA TRP A 271 12.89 -19.50 8.09
C TRP A 271 14.41 -19.50 7.99
N ALA A 272 14.94 -19.99 6.87
CA ALA A 272 16.30 -19.76 6.44
C ALA A 272 16.29 -18.71 5.31
N VAL A 273 17.01 -17.63 5.48
CA VAL A 273 17.18 -16.55 4.48
C VAL A 273 18.54 -16.71 3.85
N GLU A 274 18.56 -16.96 2.56
CA GLU A 274 19.74 -17.01 1.70
C GLU A 274 19.98 -15.66 1.00
N ASP A 275 21.00 -15.54 0.18
CA ASP A 275 21.32 -14.30 -0.54
C ASP A 275 20.17 -13.82 -1.44
N ASP A 276 19.42 -14.74 -2.09
CA ASP A 276 18.42 -14.40 -3.11
C ASP A 276 16.99 -14.88 -2.82
N PHE A 277 16.82 -15.77 -1.84
CA PHE A 277 15.53 -16.34 -1.48
C PHE A 277 15.45 -16.71 0.00
N ALA A 278 14.27 -17.00 0.49
CA ALA A 278 14.02 -17.50 1.83
C ALA A 278 13.22 -18.81 1.77
N VAL A 279 13.51 -19.74 2.67
CA VAL A 279 12.80 -21.01 2.79
C VAL A 279 12.19 -21.14 4.17
N ARG A 280 10.87 -21.43 4.24
CA ARG A 280 10.24 -21.91 5.47
C ARG A 280 10.63 -23.37 5.65
N ILE A 281 11.56 -23.64 6.55
CA ILE A 281 12.20 -24.96 6.67
C ILE A 281 11.53 -25.90 7.68
N LYS A 282 10.86 -25.33 8.69
CA LYS A 282 10.08 -26.07 9.71
C LYS A 282 8.86 -25.26 10.12
N GLU A 283 7.87 -25.96 10.66
CA GLU A 283 6.70 -25.33 11.27
C GLU A 283 6.22 -26.06 12.54
N SER A 284 5.54 -25.32 13.40
CA SER A 284 4.65 -25.86 14.42
C SER A 284 3.28 -25.23 14.24
N TYR A 285 2.26 -26.05 14.07
CA TYR A 285 0.87 -25.63 13.92
C TYR A 285 0.01 -26.29 14.99
N TYR A 286 -0.50 -25.47 15.92
CA TYR A 286 -1.27 -25.97 17.05
C TYR A 286 -2.68 -25.43 17.06
N ASP A 287 -3.66 -26.29 16.78
CA ASP A 287 -5.08 -25.97 16.84
C ASP A 287 -5.68 -26.46 18.17
N ALA A 288 -5.90 -25.53 19.11
CA ALA A 288 -6.43 -25.84 20.45
C ALA A 288 -7.84 -26.45 20.42
N ARG A 289 -8.66 -26.10 19.41
CA ARG A 289 -10.01 -26.66 19.25
C ARG A 289 -9.94 -28.11 18.85
N LYS A 290 -9.07 -28.47 17.91
CA LYS A 290 -8.86 -29.86 17.48
C LYS A 290 -8.20 -30.71 18.57
N ALA A 291 -7.23 -30.10 19.28
CA ALA A 291 -6.54 -30.77 20.37
C ALA A 291 -7.39 -30.93 21.66
N GLY A 292 -8.52 -30.21 21.77
CA GLY A 292 -9.37 -30.19 22.97
C GLY A 292 -8.68 -29.59 24.21
N LYS A 293 -7.53 -28.89 24.03
CA LYS A 293 -6.73 -28.32 25.12
C LYS A 293 -6.07 -27.05 24.63
N GLN A 294 -6.08 -26.00 25.46
CA GLN A 294 -5.28 -24.79 25.23
C GLN A 294 -3.86 -24.99 25.74
N LYS A 295 -2.89 -24.38 25.05
CA LYS A 295 -1.54 -24.16 25.55
C LYS A 295 -1.45 -22.77 26.19
N ASP A 296 -0.68 -22.67 27.27
CA ASP A 296 -0.28 -21.39 27.84
C ASP A 296 0.94 -20.81 27.10
N ASP A 297 1.32 -19.56 27.45
CA ASP A 297 2.44 -18.87 26.81
C ASP A 297 3.76 -19.61 26.99
N GLU A 298 3.97 -20.25 28.14
CA GLU A 298 5.19 -21.03 28.42
C GLU A 298 5.26 -22.28 27.52
N GLN A 299 4.14 -22.98 27.32
CA GLN A 299 4.08 -24.12 26.42
C GLN A 299 4.31 -23.73 24.96
N HIS A 300 3.85 -22.56 24.55
CA HIS A 300 4.16 -22.01 23.22
C HIS A 300 5.64 -21.60 23.12
N TYR A 301 6.22 -21.04 24.18
CA TYR A 301 7.67 -20.75 24.24
C TYR A 301 8.53 -22.01 24.09
N GLN A 302 8.12 -23.11 24.70
CA GLN A 302 8.81 -24.41 24.56
C GLN A 302 8.78 -24.92 23.09
N GLU A 303 7.69 -24.70 22.37
CA GLU A 303 7.62 -25.02 20.94
C GLU A 303 8.54 -24.11 20.11
N ILE A 304 8.63 -22.82 20.46
CA ILE A 304 9.58 -21.88 19.84
C ILE A 304 11.02 -22.36 20.06
N ALA A 305 11.39 -22.70 21.30
CA ALA A 305 12.73 -23.19 21.66
C ALA A 305 13.05 -24.49 20.90
N ARG A 306 12.10 -25.41 20.80
CA ARG A 306 12.25 -26.68 20.07
C ARG A 306 12.48 -26.46 18.56
N LEU A 307 11.77 -25.51 17.94
CA LEU A 307 11.99 -25.18 16.54
C LEU A 307 13.32 -24.49 16.30
N ALA A 308 13.76 -23.67 17.28
CA ALA A 308 15.00 -22.92 17.23
C ALA A 308 16.25 -23.81 17.51
N GLU A 309 16.06 -25.02 18.03
CA GLU A 309 17.18 -25.89 18.42
C GLU A 309 18.13 -26.16 17.25
N GLY A 310 19.41 -25.81 17.43
CA GLY A 310 20.45 -25.95 16.41
C GLY A 310 20.53 -24.81 15.41
N TYR A 311 19.76 -23.72 15.59
CA TYR A 311 19.80 -22.54 14.71
C TYR A 311 20.07 -21.25 15.52
N ASP A 312 20.92 -20.39 14.98
CA ASP A 312 21.15 -19.05 15.55
C ASP A 312 20.03 -18.10 15.05
N ILE A 313 19.01 -17.92 15.89
CA ILE A 313 17.82 -17.12 15.54
C ILE A 313 18.12 -15.64 15.68
N GLN A 314 18.25 -14.95 14.58
CA GLN A 314 18.50 -13.53 14.57
C GLN A 314 17.32 -12.74 15.16
N ARG A 315 16.07 -13.13 14.87
CA ARG A 315 14.88 -12.44 15.39
C ARG A 315 13.61 -13.29 15.27
N ILE A 316 12.70 -13.07 16.23
CA ILE A 316 11.33 -13.61 16.17
C ILE A 316 10.36 -12.47 15.79
N VAL A 317 9.55 -12.68 14.76
CA VAL A 317 8.48 -11.77 14.34
C VAL A 317 7.15 -12.28 14.88
N VAL A 318 6.44 -11.46 15.65
CA VAL A 318 5.22 -11.88 16.35
C VAL A 318 4.09 -10.91 16.07
N ASP A 319 2.85 -11.40 15.94
CA ASP A 319 1.65 -10.57 15.89
C ASP A 319 1.70 -9.51 17.00
N PRO A 320 1.50 -8.21 16.67
CA PRO A 320 1.47 -7.13 17.68
C PRO A 320 0.42 -7.33 18.78
N SER A 321 -0.67 -8.07 18.51
CA SER A 321 -1.74 -8.34 19.48
C SER A 321 -1.37 -9.40 20.53
N ALA A 322 -0.33 -10.23 20.28
CA ALA A 322 0.14 -11.31 21.16
C ALA A 322 0.98 -10.78 22.35
N ALA A 323 0.47 -9.82 23.10
CA ALA A 323 1.23 -9.12 24.15
C ALA A 323 1.76 -10.06 25.25
N SER A 324 0.98 -11.06 25.64
CA SER A 324 1.35 -12.03 26.67
C SER A 324 2.49 -12.95 26.20
N LEU A 325 2.42 -13.50 25.00
CA LEU A 325 3.49 -14.33 24.44
C LEU A 325 4.76 -13.50 24.20
N ILE A 326 4.65 -12.26 23.74
CA ILE A 326 5.79 -11.35 23.58
C ILE A 326 6.50 -11.14 24.94
N ALA A 327 5.72 -10.89 26.00
CA ALA A 327 6.27 -10.73 27.35
C ALA A 327 6.95 -12.00 27.85
N CYS A 328 6.37 -13.19 27.58
CA CYS A 328 6.95 -14.48 27.91
C CYS A 328 8.32 -14.68 27.20
N ILE A 329 8.38 -14.48 25.89
CA ILE A 329 9.64 -14.60 25.11
C ILE A 329 10.70 -13.61 25.65
N GLN A 330 10.32 -12.38 25.95
CA GLN A 330 11.22 -11.36 26.48
C GLN A 330 11.73 -11.69 27.91
N HIS A 331 10.90 -12.37 28.72
CA HIS A 331 11.28 -12.80 30.06
C HIS A 331 12.41 -13.84 30.02
N HIS A 332 12.38 -14.77 29.07
CA HIS A 332 13.44 -15.75 28.87
C HIS A 332 14.75 -15.12 28.35
N ALA A 333 14.68 -13.94 27.71
CA ALA A 333 15.81 -13.16 27.20
C ALA A 333 16.77 -13.88 26.23
N GLU A 334 16.35 -15.00 25.64
CA GLU A 334 17.14 -15.78 24.69
C GLU A 334 17.01 -15.22 23.25
N TYR A 335 15.86 -14.66 22.91
CA TYR A 335 15.55 -14.24 21.55
C TYR A 335 15.13 -12.77 21.47
N SER A 336 15.59 -12.11 20.41
CA SER A 336 15.13 -10.75 20.08
C SER A 336 13.77 -10.80 19.39
N VAL A 337 12.78 -10.04 19.90
CA VAL A 337 11.42 -9.99 19.36
C VAL A 337 11.18 -8.70 18.60
N ARG A 338 10.53 -8.81 17.44
CA ARG A 338 10.00 -7.70 16.64
C ARG A 338 8.50 -7.88 16.43
N LYS A 339 7.72 -6.85 16.76
CA LYS A 339 6.29 -6.81 16.40
C LYS A 339 6.13 -6.76 14.88
N ALA A 340 5.25 -7.57 14.35
CA ALA A 340 4.96 -7.63 12.93
C ALA A 340 4.34 -6.33 12.41
N ASN A 341 4.59 -6.00 11.16
CA ASN A 341 3.77 -5.05 10.44
C ASN A 341 2.47 -5.76 10.00
N ASN A 342 1.36 -5.39 10.63
CA ASN A 342 0.07 -6.07 10.48
C ASN A 342 -0.81 -5.50 9.34
N SER A 343 -0.26 -4.78 8.36
CA SER A 343 -1.00 -4.37 7.17
C SER A 343 -1.39 -5.58 6.34
N VAL A 344 -2.70 -5.89 6.25
CA VAL A 344 -3.19 -7.12 5.62
C VAL A 344 -3.00 -7.06 4.11
N ILE A 345 -3.63 -6.11 3.43
CA ILE A 345 -3.62 -6.04 1.95
C ILE A 345 -2.24 -5.77 1.39
N ASP A 346 -1.48 -4.85 1.98
CA ASP A 346 -0.11 -4.57 1.54
C ASP A 346 0.83 -5.76 1.77
N GLY A 347 0.67 -6.44 2.91
CA GLY A 347 1.44 -7.63 3.24
C GLY A 347 1.14 -8.78 2.29
N ILE A 348 -0.14 -9.04 1.99
CA ILE A 348 -0.57 -10.04 0.98
C ILE A 348 0.06 -9.72 -0.37
N ARG A 349 -0.09 -8.49 -0.85
CA ARG A 349 0.47 -8.05 -2.14
C ARG A 349 1.99 -8.26 -2.22
N TYR A 350 2.70 -7.94 -1.13
CA TYR A 350 4.14 -8.14 -1.08
C TYR A 350 4.51 -9.64 -1.09
N THR A 351 3.81 -10.47 -0.33
CA THR A 351 4.01 -11.94 -0.31
C THR A 351 3.72 -12.55 -1.68
N MET A 352 2.65 -12.13 -2.37
CA MET A 352 2.38 -12.54 -3.76
C MET A 352 3.52 -12.19 -4.71
N THR A 353 4.11 -11.00 -4.56
CA THR A 353 5.27 -10.58 -5.36
C THR A 353 6.47 -11.49 -5.14
N LEU A 354 6.77 -11.85 -3.88
CA LEU A 354 7.86 -12.77 -3.56
C LEU A 354 7.62 -14.18 -4.12
N LEU A 355 6.38 -14.70 -4.04
CA LEU A 355 6.00 -15.99 -4.65
C LEU A 355 6.25 -15.97 -6.16
N LYS A 356 5.74 -14.94 -6.85
CA LYS A 356 5.92 -14.80 -8.30
C LYS A 356 7.40 -14.71 -8.70
N GLN A 357 8.22 -14.07 -7.89
CA GLN A 357 9.66 -13.95 -8.09
C GLN A 357 10.44 -15.18 -7.63
N LYS A 358 9.77 -16.21 -7.08
CA LYS A 358 10.39 -17.42 -6.50
C LYS A 358 11.37 -17.10 -5.38
N ARG A 359 11.13 -16.01 -4.66
CA ARG A 359 11.96 -15.56 -3.52
C ARG A 359 11.54 -16.13 -2.18
N ILE A 360 10.37 -16.76 -2.10
CA ILE A 360 9.96 -17.57 -0.95
C ILE A 360 9.59 -18.96 -1.40
N LEU A 361 10.12 -19.96 -0.68
CA LEU A 361 9.88 -21.37 -0.87
C LEU A 361 9.43 -21.98 0.46
N ILE A 362 8.71 -23.10 0.38
CA ILE A 362 8.18 -23.81 1.53
C ILE A 362 8.73 -25.23 1.51
N ALA A 363 9.35 -25.69 2.58
CA ALA A 363 9.76 -27.08 2.67
C ALA A 363 8.54 -28.02 2.69
N ASP A 364 8.63 -29.17 2.08
CA ASP A 364 7.56 -30.16 1.99
C ASP A 364 7.06 -30.67 3.36
N THR A 365 7.88 -30.51 4.39
CA THR A 365 7.55 -30.80 5.79
C THR A 365 6.59 -29.75 6.42
N CYS A 366 6.43 -28.57 5.81
CA CYS A 366 5.53 -27.52 6.26
C CYS A 366 4.12 -27.73 5.69
N THR A 367 3.48 -28.82 6.10
CA THR A 367 2.23 -29.34 5.52
C THR A 367 1.02 -28.43 5.77
N ASP A 368 0.97 -27.74 6.92
CA ASP A 368 -0.13 -26.83 7.25
C ASP A 368 -0.03 -25.53 6.44
N ALA A 369 1.16 -24.99 6.25
CA ALA A 369 1.37 -23.84 5.36
C ALA A 369 0.97 -24.19 3.91
N ILE A 370 1.44 -25.33 3.39
CA ILE A 370 1.08 -25.79 2.03
C ILE A 370 -0.45 -25.96 1.90
N ARG A 371 -1.11 -26.54 2.89
CA ARG A 371 -2.57 -26.70 2.94
C ARG A 371 -3.28 -25.34 2.89
N GLU A 372 -2.85 -24.39 3.71
CA GLU A 372 -3.51 -23.07 3.78
C GLU A 372 -3.30 -22.22 2.53
N PHE A 373 -2.17 -22.34 1.83
CA PHE A 373 -2.01 -21.71 0.51
C PHE A 373 -3.11 -22.14 -0.48
N GLY A 374 -3.58 -23.37 -0.41
CA GLY A 374 -4.67 -23.90 -1.24
C GLY A 374 -6.08 -23.54 -0.76
N LEU A 375 -6.23 -22.97 0.43
CA LEU A 375 -7.54 -22.71 1.07
C LEU A 375 -7.80 -21.22 1.35
N TYR A 376 -6.79 -20.42 1.53
CA TYR A 376 -6.90 -19.00 1.87
C TYR A 376 -7.53 -18.20 0.76
N ARG A 377 -8.67 -17.55 1.04
CA ARG A 377 -9.53 -16.94 0.03
C ARG A 377 -9.92 -15.52 0.36
N TRP A 378 -10.22 -14.77 -0.68
CA TRP A 378 -10.86 -13.47 -0.58
C TRP A 378 -12.33 -13.61 -0.14
N ASP A 379 -12.80 -12.63 0.63
CA ASP A 379 -14.21 -12.47 1.00
C ASP A 379 -14.89 -11.57 -0.04
N ASP A 380 -15.44 -12.17 -1.06
CA ASP A 380 -16.13 -11.51 -2.18
C ASP A 380 -17.46 -10.82 -1.79
N LYS A 381 -17.95 -11.08 -0.56
CA LYS A 381 -19.18 -10.46 -0.03
C LYS A 381 -18.93 -9.07 0.58
N LYS A 382 -17.69 -8.70 0.84
CA LYS A 382 -17.37 -7.42 1.43
C LYS A 382 -17.18 -6.33 0.39
N GLN A 383 -17.58 -5.10 0.74
CA GLN A 383 -17.43 -3.92 -0.11
C GLN A 383 -15.96 -3.50 -0.31
N GLN A 384 -15.09 -3.85 0.62
CA GLN A 384 -13.65 -3.64 0.56
C GLN A 384 -12.93 -4.98 0.48
N ASP A 385 -11.72 -4.99 -0.05
CA ASP A 385 -10.91 -6.18 -0.06
C ASP A 385 -10.68 -6.68 1.36
N ALA A 386 -11.13 -7.88 1.59
CA ALA A 386 -10.96 -8.59 2.84
C ALA A 386 -10.72 -10.07 2.55
N VAL A 387 -10.14 -10.75 3.50
CA VAL A 387 -9.93 -12.19 3.45
C VAL A 387 -10.89 -12.89 4.40
N ILE A 388 -11.27 -14.11 4.06
CA ILE A 388 -12.02 -14.99 4.96
C ILE A 388 -11.08 -15.39 6.09
N LYS A 389 -11.53 -15.17 7.35
CA LYS A 389 -10.75 -15.49 8.56
C LYS A 389 -10.88 -16.97 8.95
N GLU A 390 -10.50 -17.82 7.99
CA GLU A 390 -10.42 -19.28 8.11
C GLU A 390 -9.23 -19.77 7.31
N ASN A 391 -8.48 -20.73 7.84
CA ASN A 391 -7.26 -21.27 7.23
C ASN A 391 -6.26 -20.16 6.88
N ASP A 392 -6.06 -19.23 7.78
CA ASP A 392 -5.29 -18.00 7.58
C ASP A 392 -4.08 -17.88 8.52
N HIS A 393 -3.89 -18.80 9.47
CA HIS A 393 -2.89 -18.66 10.51
C HIS A 393 -1.46 -18.81 10.02
N ALA A 394 -1.18 -19.82 9.17
CA ALA A 394 0.12 -19.94 8.52
C ALA A 394 0.30 -18.83 7.45
N MET A 395 -0.78 -18.39 6.83
CA MET A 395 -0.76 -17.29 5.86
C MET A 395 -0.44 -15.95 6.54
N ASP A 396 -0.99 -15.70 7.73
CA ASP A 396 -0.72 -14.50 8.51
C ASP A 396 0.73 -14.50 9.03
N ASP A 397 1.26 -15.62 9.58
CA ASP A 397 2.65 -15.67 10.01
C ASP A 397 3.65 -15.49 8.85
N ILE A 398 3.38 -16.12 7.68
CA ILE A 398 4.18 -15.93 6.45
C ILE A 398 4.14 -14.46 6.01
N ARG A 399 2.97 -13.84 6.00
CA ARG A 399 2.78 -12.43 5.68
C ARG A 399 3.55 -11.53 6.65
N TYR A 400 3.52 -11.82 7.95
CA TYR A 400 4.28 -11.09 8.97
C TYR A 400 5.77 -11.14 8.68
N PHE A 401 6.31 -12.31 8.39
CA PHE A 401 7.72 -12.47 8.05
C PHE A 401 8.09 -11.71 6.77
N CYS A 402 7.37 -11.95 5.70
CA CYS A 402 7.62 -11.33 4.40
C CYS A 402 7.59 -9.78 4.51
N TYR A 403 6.54 -9.23 5.12
CA TYR A 403 6.32 -7.78 5.14
C TYR A 403 7.12 -7.05 6.21
N THR A 404 7.60 -7.75 7.25
CA THR A 404 8.40 -7.15 8.34
C THR A 404 9.90 -7.32 8.15
N ILE A 405 10.35 -8.44 7.61
CA ILE A 405 11.77 -8.78 7.45
C ILE A 405 12.18 -8.66 5.99
N LEU A 406 11.61 -9.48 5.10
CA LEU A 406 12.09 -9.59 3.72
C LEU A 406 11.96 -8.28 2.93
N ARG A 407 10.98 -7.44 3.28
CA ARG A 407 10.80 -6.12 2.64
C ARG A 407 11.98 -5.18 2.81
N HIS A 408 12.79 -5.37 3.83
CA HIS A 408 13.92 -4.52 4.16
C HIS A 408 15.28 -5.12 3.78
N LEU A 409 15.28 -6.30 3.15
CA LEU A 409 16.49 -6.89 2.63
C LEU A 409 16.77 -6.34 1.23
N ASP A 410 18.02 -5.96 0.99
CA ASP A 410 18.53 -5.65 -0.34
C ASP A 410 18.83 -6.98 -1.04
N TRP A 411 17.81 -7.53 -1.73
CA TRP A 411 18.00 -8.69 -2.57
C TRP A 411 18.98 -8.34 -3.70
N ARG A 412 20.05 -9.10 -3.84
CA ARG A 412 20.95 -8.96 -4.97
C ARG A 412 20.16 -9.16 -6.26
N THR A 413 20.03 -8.12 -7.06
CA THR A 413 19.52 -8.24 -8.42
C THR A 413 20.68 -8.75 -9.27
N GLU A 414 20.81 -10.06 -9.42
CA GLU A 414 21.57 -10.56 -10.55
C GLU A 414 20.82 -10.15 -11.81
N ASP A 415 21.48 -9.36 -12.66
CA ASP A 415 21.05 -9.13 -14.03
C ASP A 415 21.09 -10.50 -14.74
N TRP A 416 19.96 -11.17 -14.80
CA TRP A 416 19.76 -12.25 -15.74
C TRP A 416 19.73 -11.63 -17.12
N GLY A 417 20.89 -11.76 -17.83
CA GLY A 417 21.14 -11.29 -19.18
C GLY A 417 20.20 -11.89 -20.24
#